data_b97bd545f4ebe875a6899940d1ea704d
#
_entry.id   b97bd545f4ebe875a6899940d1ea704d
#
_cell.length_a   1.000
_cell.length_b   1.000
_cell.length_c   1.000
_cell.angle_alpha   90.00
_cell.angle_beta   90.00
_cell.angle_gamma   90.00
#
_symmetry.space_group_name_H-M   'P 1'
#
loop_
_entity.id
_entity.type
_entity.pdbx_description
1 polymer ?
#
loop_
_entity_poly.entity_id
_entity_poly.type
_entity_poly.pdbx_seq_one_letter_code
_entity_poly.pdbx_strand_id
1 'polypeptide(L)'
;RREIIDIIIKREKTILLPSTFDNLLMLRPNLMNFEDESVMGMTQFRIKPESAFLKRIFDIVVGILMLIVASPFMLITAILVKLTSPGPIIYKQVRITMNQREFKILKFRTMSATAEAKSGPVLATEHDSRITPVGKYLRKFRLDELPQIFNVLKGDMSIVGPRPERPFFVNQFNEQEPHYYLRHNVRAGITGYAQVYGKYASDYHSKLKFDLLYICLLYTSPSPRDA
;
A
#
# COMPACT_ATOMS: atom_id res chain seq x y z
N ARG A 1 -31.48 19.12 2.38
CA ARG A 1 -30.57 17.98 2.70
C ARG A 1 -31.14 17.11 3.81
N ARG A 2 -31.58 17.65 4.97
CA ARG A 2 -32.19 16.90 6.09
C ARG A 2 -33.46 16.15 5.68
N GLU A 3 -34.38 16.77 4.98
CA GLU A 3 -35.63 16.15 4.51
C GLU A 3 -35.40 14.95 3.60
N ILE A 4 -34.39 14.99 2.74
CA ILE A 4 -34.05 13.85 1.84
C ILE A 4 -33.52 12.67 2.67
N ILE A 5 -32.69 12.92 3.68
CA ILE A 5 -32.15 11.90 4.59
C ILE A 5 -33.29 11.25 5.37
N ASP A 6 -34.23 12.03 5.90
CA ASP A 6 -35.39 11.51 6.64
C ASP A 6 -36.30 10.63 5.78
N ILE A 7 -36.50 10.98 4.51
CA ILE A 7 -37.27 10.17 3.55
C ILE A 7 -36.57 8.84 3.26
N ILE A 8 -35.25 8.87 3.11
CA ILE A 8 -34.45 7.68 2.81
C ILE A 8 -34.42 6.73 4.01
N ILE A 9 -34.23 7.25 5.23
CA ILE A 9 -34.27 6.47 6.49
C ILE A 9 -35.63 5.82 6.67
N LYS A 10 -36.74 6.58 6.49
CA LYS A 10 -38.11 6.05 6.61
C LYS A 10 -38.44 4.97 5.60
N ARG A 11 -37.75 4.93 4.46
CA ARG A 11 -38.00 3.94 3.39
C ARG A 11 -36.98 2.80 3.36
N GLU A 12 -36.08 2.70 4.34
CA GLU A 12 -35.02 1.67 4.44
C GLU A 12 -34.20 1.51 3.15
N LYS A 13 -33.94 2.62 2.45
CA LYS A 13 -33.17 2.62 1.20
C LYS A 13 -31.69 2.83 1.46
N THR A 14 -30.86 2.12 0.69
CA THR A 14 -29.41 2.28 0.72
C THR A 14 -29.03 3.60 0.04
N ILE A 15 -28.22 4.41 0.73
CA ILE A 15 -27.67 5.64 0.17
C ILE A 15 -26.30 5.30 -0.45
N LEU A 16 -26.16 5.55 -1.74
CA LEU A 16 -24.86 5.48 -2.41
C LEU A 16 -24.26 6.87 -2.41
N LEU A 17 -23.18 7.03 -1.68
CA LEU A 17 -22.40 8.28 -1.66
C LEU A 17 -21.12 8.07 -2.51
N PRO A 18 -20.74 9.08 -3.32
CA PRO A 18 -19.44 9.01 -4.01
C PRO A 18 -18.32 8.93 -2.96
N SER A 19 -17.29 8.15 -3.24
CA SER A 19 -16.10 8.04 -2.38
C SER A 19 -15.20 9.28 -2.50
N THR A 20 -15.75 10.44 -2.15
CA THR A 20 -14.97 11.67 -2.01
C THR A 20 -14.19 11.61 -0.69
N PHE A 21 -13.09 12.38 -0.61
CA PHE A 21 -12.26 12.46 0.58
C PHE A 21 -13.09 12.83 1.83
N ASP A 22 -13.98 13.83 1.73
CA ASP A 22 -14.84 14.28 2.82
C ASP A 22 -15.80 13.18 3.30
N ASN A 23 -16.36 12.38 2.36
CA ASN A 23 -17.24 11.27 2.71
C ASN A 23 -16.48 10.11 3.36
N LEU A 24 -15.22 9.87 2.97
CA LEU A 24 -14.37 8.88 3.62
C LEU A 24 -13.99 9.29 5.06
N LEU A 25 -13.75 10.59 5.29
CA LEU A 25 -13.52 11.14 6.64
C LEU A 25 -14.74 11.00 7.55
N MET A 26 -15.95 11.03 6.98
CA MET A 26 -17.22 10.97 7.72
C MET A 26 -17.71 9.54 7.98
N LEU A 27 -17.02 8.50 7.50
CA LEU A 27 -17.52 7.11 7.56
C LEU A 27 -17.71 6.54 8.97
N ARG A 28 -17.10 7.09 10.02
CA ARG A 28 -17.44 6.81 11.43
C ARG A 28 -17.08 7.99 12.35
N PRO A 29 -17.99 8.94 12.54
CA PRO A 29 -17.87 9.84 13.67
C PRO A 29 -18.09 9.05 14.97
N ASN A 30 -17.15 9.10 15.91
CA ASN A 30 -17.40 8.65 17.26
C ASN A 30 -18.26 9.69 17.97
N LEU A 31 -19.43 9.29 18.46
CA LEU A 31 -20.21 10.11 19.37
C LEU A 31 -19.47 10.14 20.71
N MET A 32 -19.02 11.32 21.09
CA MET A 32 -18.43 11.58 22.41
C MET A 32 -19.36 12.53 23.14
N ASN A 33 -19.72 12.20 24.37
CA ASN A 33 -20.45 13.13 25.25
C ASN A 33 -19.42 14.01 25.96
N PHE A 34 -19.47 15.28 25.68
CA PHE A 34 -18.67 16.28 26.39
C PHE A 34 -19.63 17.15 27.21
N GLU A 35 -19.59 16.99 28.53
CA GLU A 35 -20.57 17.57 29.45
C GLU A 35 -21.99 17.10 29.07
N ASP A 36 -22.92 17.99 28.74
CA ASP A 36 -24.30 17.67 28.37
C ASP A 36 -24.53 17.68 26.83
N GLU A 37 -23.47 17.87 26.03
CA GLU A 37 -23.58 17.91 24.57
C GLU A 37 -22.96 16.66 23.90
N SER A 38 -23.71 16.08 22.97
CA SER A 38 -23.18 15.00 22.09
C SER A 38 -22.38 15.59 20.93
N VAL A 39 -21.07 15.44 20.96
CA VAL A 39 -20.15 15.93 19.91
C VAL A 39 -19.72 14.79 19.01
N MET A 40 -19.68 15.03 17.72
CA MET A 40 -19.10 14.10 16.75
C MET A 40 -17.57 14.31 16.73
N GLY A 41 -16.84 13.40 17.39
CA GLY A 41 -15.39 13.36 17.31
C GLY A 41 -14.94 12.69 16.01
N MET A 42 -14.20 13.40 15.15
CA MET A 42 -13.46 12.76 14.07
C MET A 42 -12.20 12.12 14.67
N THR A 43 -12.17 10.78 14.71
CA THR A 43 -10.97 10.07 15.17
C THR A 43 -9.89 10.10 14.11
N GLN A 44 -8.65 10.28 14.56
CA GLN A 44 -7.48 10.11 13.73
C GLN A 44 -7.51 8.72 13.08
N PHE A 45 -7.12 8.60 11.80
CA PHE A 45 -6.95 7.33 11.07
C PHE A 45 -5.81 6.51 11.70
N ARG A 46 -6.03 5.99 12.91
CA ARG A 46 -5.10 5.10 13.60
C ARG A 46 -5.74 3.75 13.81
N ILE A 47 -5.06 2.69 13.38
CA ILE A 47 -5.52 1.31 13.61
C ILE A 47 -5.51 1.04 15.11
N LYS A 48 -6.58 0.40 15.62
CA LYS A 48 -6.61 -0.09 17.01
C LYS A 48 -5.41 -1.02 17.23
N PRO A 49 -4.71 -0.94 18.38
CA PRO A 49 -3.54 -1.78 18.67
C PRO A 49 -3.78 -3.28 18.49
N GLU A 50 -4.97 -3.73 18.85
CA GLU A 50 -5.41 -5.13 18.75
C GLU A 50 -5.48 -5.58 17.27
N SER A 51 -6.13 -4.78 16.42
CA SER A 51 -6.21 -5.04 14.97
C SER A 51 -4.83 -4.99 14.31
N ALA A 52 -3.97 -4.07 14.75
CA ALA A 52 -2.58 -3.99 14.29
C ALA A 52 -1.77 -5.24 14.68
N PHE A 53 -2.00 -5.77 15.87
CA PHE A 53 -1.35 -6.99 16.36
C PHE A 53 -1.81 -8.22 15.59
N LEU A 54 -3.12 -8.43 15.43
CA LEU A 54 -3.68 -9.53 14.64
C LEU A 54 -3.21 -9.46 13.19
N LYS A 55 -3.22 -8.27 12.60
CA LYS A 55 -2.70 -8.05 11.26
C LYS A 55 -1.21 -8.42 11.17
N ARG A 56 -0.42 -8.12 12.19
CA ARG A 56 1.00 -8.48 12.23
C ARG A 56 1.22 -9.99 12.30
N ILE A 57 0.45 -10.70 13.12
CA ILE A 57 0.49 -12.18 13.19
C ILE A 57 0.14 -12.75 11.80
N PHE A 58 -0.94 -12.27 11.19
CA PHE A 58 -1.33 -12.69 9.84
C PHE A 58 -0.19 -12.46 8.82
N ASP A 59 0.42 -11.28 8.81
CA ASP A 59 1.53 -10.95 7.90
C ASP A 59 2.74 -11.89 8.10
N ILE A 60 3.05 -12.26 9.34
CA ILE A 60 4.16 -13.19 9.64
C ILE A 60 3.82 -14.59 9.16
N VAL A 61 2.64 -15.12 9.53
CA VAL A 61 2.24 -16.49 9.19
C VAL A 61 2.17 -16.64 7.66
N VAL A 62 1.45 -15.75 6.99
CA VAL A 62 1.34 -15.78 5.53
C VAL A 62 2.70 -15.54 4.87
N GLY A 63 3.51 -14.62 5.41
CA GLY A 63 4.85 -14.34 4.90
C GLY A 63 5.77 -15.56 4.97
N ILE A 64 5.73 -16.36 6.05
CA ILE A 64 6.50 -17.62 6.18
C ILE A 64 6.00 -18.64 5.15
N LEU A 65 4.68 -18.83 5.03
CA LEU A 65 4.12 -19.75 4.04
C LEU A 65 4.50 -19.35 2.61
N MET A 66 4.38 -18.07 2.28
CA MET A 66 4.82 -17.54 0.99
C MET A 66 6.31 -17.76 0.75
N LEU A 67 7.16 -17.58 1.77
CA LEU A 67 8.60 -17.78 1.66
C LEU A 67 8.94 -19.24 1.35
N ILE A 68 8.28 -20.19 2.01
CA ILE A 68 8.47 -21.62 1.76
C ILE A 68 8.12 -21.96 0.30
N VAL A 69 6.94 -21.54 -0.16
CA VAL A 69 6.47 -21.79 -1.55
C VAL A 69 7.32 -21.06 -2.58
N ALA A 70 7.72 -19.81 -2.30
CA ALA A 70 8.49 -18.99 -3.22
C ALA A 70 9.98 -19.32 -3.25
N SER A 71 10.53 -20.02 -2.25
CA SER A 71 11.98 -20.27 -2.12
C SER A 71 12.61 -20.93 -3.35
N PRO A 72 12.04 -22.00 -3.98
CA PRO A 72 12.64 -22.59 -5.17
C PRO A 72 12.64 -21.60 -6.36
N PHE A 73 11.57 -20.83 -6.53
CA PHE A 73 11.49 -19.81 -7.58
C PHE A 73 12.49 -18.67 -7.35
N MET A 74 12.68 -18.28 -6.08
CA MET A 74 13.66 -17.27 -5.72
C MET A 74 15.09 -17.74 -6.01
N LEU A 75 15.40 -19.00 -5.73
CA LEU A 75 16.72 -19.58 -6.03
C LEU A 75 16.99 -19.58 -7.54
N ILE A 76 16.05 -20.09 -8.33
CA ILE A 76 16.16 -20.10 -9.80
C ILE A 76 16.32 -18.67 -10.33
N THR A 77 15.49 -17.73 -9.85
CA THR A 77 15.57 -16.33 -10.25
C THR A 77 16.91 -15.70 -9.89
N ALA A 78 17.45 -15.99 -8.71
CA ALA A 78 18.75 -15.50 -8.26
C ALA A 78 19.88 -15.97 -9.19
N ILE A 79 19.87 -17.26 -9.58
CA ILE A 79 20.83 -17.84 -10.52
C ILE A 79 20.71 -17.16 -11.89
N LEU A 80 19.50 -17.05 -12.44
CA LEU A 80 19.26 -16.41 -13.74
C LEU A 80 19.75 -14.95 -13.76
N VAL A 81 19.43 -14.16 -12.72
CA VAL A 81 19.89 -12.77 -12.62
C VAL A 81 21.41 -12.68 -12.54
N LYS A 82 22.05 -13.60 -11.80
CA LYS A 82 23.52 -13.60 -11.65
C LYS A 82 24.24 -13.97 -12.95
N LEU A 83 23.71 -14.94 -13.70
CA LEU A 83 24.32 -15.40 -14.95
C LEU A 83 24.11 -14.45 -16.12
N THR A 84 22.98 -13.70 -16.12
CA THR A 84 22.60 -12.88 -17.29
C THR A 84 23.04 -11.42 -17.22
N SER A 85 23.45 -10.95 -16.06
CA SER A 85 23.91 -9.56 -15.94
C SER A 85 24.94 -9.36 -14.81
N PRO A 86 25.98 -8.53 -14.99
CA PRO A 86 26.98 -8.25 -13.96
C PRO A 86 26.40 -7.38 -12.84
N GLY A 87 26.79 -7.66 -11.58
CA GLY A 87 26.44 -6.87 -10.39
C GLY A 87 25.63 -7.65 -9.33
N PRO A 88 25.01 -6.97 -8.34
CA PRO A 88 24.29 -7.60 -7.24
C PRO A 88 22.98 -8.25 -7.71
N ILE A 89 22.61 -9.38 -7.12
CA ILE A 89 21.35 -10.10 -7.42
C ILE A 89 20.15 -9.29 -6.92
N ILE A 90 20.26 -8.72 -5.71
CA ILE A 90 19.19 -7.97 -5.06
C ILE A 90 19.43 -6.47 -5.27
N TYR A 91 18.45 -5.82 -5.83
CA TYR A 91 18.35 -4.36 -5.91
C TYR A 91 17.64 -3.82 -4.68
N LYS A 92 18.20 -2.76 -4.11
CA LYS A 92 17.66 -2.07 -2.93
C LYS A 92 17.32 -0.64 -3.30
N GLN A 93 16.11 -0.19 -2.97
CA GLN A 93 15.66 1.18 -3.24
C GLN A 93 14.96 1.75 -2.02
N VAL A 94 15.24 3.01 -1.68
CA VAL A 94 14.58 3.70 -0.58
C VAL A 94 13.13 3.98 -0.94
N ARG A 95 12.23 3.65 -0.02
CA ARG A 95 10.78 3.84 -0.10
C ARG A 95 10.23 4.31 1.24
N ILE A 96 9.02 4.86 1.23
CA ILE A 96 8.30 5.33 2.42
C ILE A 96 7.29 4.27 2.87
N THR A 97 7.23 4.03 4.19
CA THR A 97 6.25 3.16 4.85
C THR A 97 5.52 3.91 5.97
N MET A 98 4.93 3.19 6.91
CA MET A 98 4.16 3.74 8.03
C MET A 98 4.94 4.83 8.80
N ASN A 99 4.22 5.87 9.23
CA ASN A 99 4.76 7.06 9.90
C ASN A 99 5.81 7.80 9.06
N GLN A 100 5.69 7.76 7.74
CA GLN A 100 6.62 8.36 6.79
C GLN A 100 8.08 7.87 6.94
N ARG A 101 8.29 6.72 7.58
CA ARG A 101 9.62 6.13 7.78
C ARG A 101 10.17 5.59 6.47
N GLU A 102 11.43 5.87 6.21
CA GLU A 102 12.17 5.30 5.09
C GLU A 102 12.58 3.84 5.38
N PHE A 103 12.51 3.01 4.35
CA PHE A 103 13.05 1.65 4.37
C PHE A 103 13.61 1.27 2.99
N LYS A 104 14.41 0.22 2.94
CA LYS A 104 14.96 -0.31 1.67
C LYS A 104 14.10 -1.47 1.19
N ILE A 105 13.29 -1.24 0.13
CA ILE A 105 12.56 -2.31 -0.53
C ILE A 105 13.55 -3.24 -1.25
N LEU A 106 13.31 -4.54 -1.17
CA LEU A 106 14.14 -5.58 -1.78
C LEU A 106 13.46 -6.11 -3.05
N LYS A 107 14.20 -6.13 -4.16
CA LYS A 107 13.74 -6.72 -5.43
C LYS A 107 14.88 -7.46 -6.10
N PHE A 108 14.56 -8.44 -6.96
CA PHE A 108 15.55 -8.92 -7.89
C PHE A 108 15.88 -7.84 -8.92
N ARG A 109 17.15 -7.76 -9.30
CA ARG A 109 17.59 -6.81 -10.33
C ARG A 109 17.04 -7.19 -11.68
N THR A 110 16.30 -6.28 -12.30
CA THR A 110 15.70 -6.42 -13.63
C THR A 110 16.22 -5.40 -14.64
N MET A 111 17.04 -4.46 -14.18
CA MET A 111 17.67 -3.42 -15.00
C MET A 111 19.18 -3.50 -14.90
N SER A 112 19.90 -2.87 -15.86
CA SER A 112 21.35 -2.73 -15.80
C SER A 112 21.79 -1.97 -14.55
N ALA A 113 23.00 -2.25 -14.06
CA ALA A 113 23.52 -1.61 -12.83
C ALA A 113 23.64 -0.08 -12.95
N THR A 114 23.76 0.44 -14.17
CA THR A 114 23.90 1.88 -14.49
C THR A 114 22.60 2.53 -14.95
N ALA A 115 21.46 1.85 -14.82
CA ALA A 115 20.17 2.28 -15.39
C ALA A 115 19.71 3.67 -14.91
N GLU A 116 19.95 4.03 -13.65
CA GLU A 116 19.56 5.32 -13.08
C GLU A 116 20.67 6.39 -13.12
N ALA A 117 21.91 6.03 -13.47
CA ALA A 117 23.05 6.96 -13.47
C ALA A 117 22.88 8.12 -14.46
N LYS A 118 22.16 7.89 -15.57
CA LYS A 118 21.97 8.89 -16.64
C LYS A 118 20.62 9.61 -16.57
N SER A 119 19.59 8.98 -16.04
CA SER A 119 18.20 9.49 -16.12
C SER A 119 17.63 9.98 -14.79
N GLY A 120 18.32 9.74 -13.66
CA GLY A 120 17.77 10.03 -12.33
C GLY A 120 16.53 9.16 -12.00
N PRO A 121 15.69 9.60 -11.03
CA PRO A 121 14.49 8.90 -10.60
C PRO A 121 13.35 9.05 -11.62
N VAL A 122 13.31 8.18 -12.63
CA VAL A 122 12.25 8.14 -13.65
C VAL A 122 11.39 6.89 -13.43
N LEU A 123 10.06 7.02 -13.65
CA LEU A 123 9.16 5.87 -13.69
C LEU A 123 9.48 4.99 -14.90
N ALA A 124 9.52 3.68 -14.69
CA ALA A 124 9.77 2.73 -15.77
C ALA A 124 8.56 2.68 -16.71
N THR A 125 8.82 2.75 -18.02
CA THR A 125 7.83 2.58 -19.07
C THR A 125 7.78 1.12 -19.56
N GLU A 126 6.76 0.75 -20.32
CA GLU A 126 6.56 -0.62 -20.81
C GLU A 126 7.68 -1.10 -21.73
N HIS A 127 8.29 -0.20 -22.53
CA HIS A 127 9.40 -0.46 -23.44
C HIS A 127 10.72 0.17 -23.00
N ASP A 128 11.02 0.14 -21.70
CA ASP A 128 12.22 0.74 -21.13
C ASP A 128 13.48 -0.06 -21.54
N SER A 129 14.35 0.54 -22.33
CA SER A 129 15.58 -0.05 -22.83
C SER A 129 16.60 -0.45 -21.75
N ARG A 130 16.41 0.02 -20.51
CA ARG A 130 17.25 -0.30 -19.36
C ARG A 130 16.97 -1.70 -18.79
N ILE A 131 15.85 -2.32 -19.19
CA ILE A 131 15.40 -3.63 -18.69
C ILE A 131 16.23 -4.73 -19.38
N THR A 132 16.80 -5.65 -18.59
CA THR A 132 17.50 -6.83 -19.12
C THR A 132 16.51 -7.81 -19.77
N PRO A 133 16.94 -8.65 -20.75
CA PRO A 133 16.05 -9.65 -21.36
C PRO A 133 15.35 -10.54 -20.33
N VAL A 134 16.10 -11.07 -19.36
CA VAL A 134 15.54 -11.86 -18.24
C VAL A 134 14.64 -10.99 -17.35
N GLY A 135 15.03 -9.72 -17.08
CA GLY A 135 14.25 -8.78 -16.31
C GLY A 135 12.85 -8.53 -16.88
N LYS A 136 12.69 -8.59 -18.20
CA LYS A 136 11.39 -8.47 -18.88
C LYS A 136 10.43 -9.59 -18.45
N TYR A 137 10.91 -10.83 -18.42
CA TYR A 137 10.11 -11.97 -17.96
C TYR A 137 9.84 -11.90 -16.46
N LEU A 138 10.85 -11.56 -15.65
CA LEU A 138 10.69 -11.44 -14.20
C LEU A 138 9.60 -10.41 -13.83
N ARG A 139 9.56 -9.27 -14.51
CA ARG A 139 8.52 -8.24 -14.33
C ARG A 139 7.15 -8.70 -14.80
N LYS A 140 7.07 -9.39 -15.94
CA LYS A 140 5.80 -9.92 -16.47
C LYS A 140 5.12 -10.85 -15.45
N PHE A 141 5.89 -11.72 -14.77
CA PHE A 141 5.40 -12.67 -13.78
C PHE A 141 5.52 -12.18 -12.33
N ARG A 142 5.94 -10.93 -12.11
CA ARG A 142 6.15 -10.34 -10.78
C ARG A 142 7.15 -11.10 -9.89
N LEU A 143 8.00 -11.94 -10.47
CA LEU A 143 9.02 -12.68 -9.74
C LEU A 143 10.12 -11.77 -9.16
N ASP A 144 10.31 -10.61 -9.76
CA ASP A 144 11.24 -9.58 -9.26
C ASP A 144 10.83 -9.02 -7.88
N GLU A 145 9.56 -9.11 -7.50
CA GLU A 145 9.05 -8.60 -6.23
C GLU A 145 9.09 -9.62 -5.08
N LEU A 146 9.38 -10.91 -5.34
CA LEU A 146 9.45 -11.97 -4.31
C LEU A 146 10.34 -11.63 -3.10
N PRO A 147 11.51 -10.97 -3.23
CA PRO A 147 12.33 -10.61 -2.06
C PRO A 147 11.65 -9.66 -1.07
N GLN A 148 10.53 -9.00 -1.47
CA GLN A 148 9.77 -8.14 -0.55
C GLN A 148 9.14 -8.93 0.61
N ILE A 149 9.02 -10.26 0.51
CA ILE A 149 8.61 -11.14 1.61
C ILE A 149 9.52 -10.92 2.83
N PHE A 150 10.83 -10.71 2.63
CA PHE A 150 11.75 -10.40 3.72
C PHE A 150 11.46 -9.04 4.37
N ASN A 151 11.00 -8.03 3.58
CA ASN A 151 10.55 -6.76 4.16
C ASN A 151 9.29 -6.94 5.01
N VAL A 152 8.38 -7.83 4.63
CA VAL A 152 7.19 -8.15 5.43
C VAL A 152 7.60 -8.83 6.73
N LEU A 153 8.43 -9.87 6.68
CA LEU A 153 8.89 -10.59 7.87
C LEU A 153 9.67 -9.69 8.83
N LYS A 154 10.49 -8.79 8.31
CA LYS A 154 11.21 -7.78 9.09
C LYS A 154 10.27 -6.74 9.74
N GLY A 155 9.09 -6.48 9.15
CA GLY A 155 8.11 -5.50 9.65
C GLY A 155 8.19 -4.13 8.97
N ASP A 156 8.96 -3.98 7.92
CA ASP A 156 9.00 -2.76 7.10
C ASP A 156 7.75 -2.66 6.23
N MET A 157 7.19 -3.81 5.82
CA MET A 157 6.00 -3.93 4.97
C MET A 157 4.94 -4.86 5.58
N SER A 158 3.79 -4.90 4.96
CA SER A 158 2.67 -5.81 5.16
C SER A 158 2.38 -6.56 3.84
N ILE A 159 1.64 -7.66 3.89
CA ILE A 159 1.14 -8.33 2.67
C ILE A 159 0.21 -7.38 1.92
N VAL A 160 -0.78 -6.82 2.64
CA VAL A 160 -1.78 -5.89 2.07
C VAL A 160 -1.59 -4.50 2.66
N GLY A 161 -1.50 -3.49 1.82
CA GLY A 161 -1.35 -2.09 2.20
C GLY A 161 -1.08 -1.19 0.99
N PRO A 162 -1.00 0.13 1.17
CA PRO A 162 -0.63 1.07 0.13
C PRO A 162 0.72 0.73 -0.51
N ARG A 163 0.80 0.84 -1.84
CA ARG A 163 2.09 0.60 -2.53
C ARG A 163 3.14 1.62 -2.09
N PRO A 164 4.35 1.19 -1.67
CA PRO A 164 5.37 2.13 -1.23
C PRO A 164 5.93 2.96 -2.38
N GLU A 165 5.98 4.27 -2.20
CA GLU A 165 6.52 5.22 -3.17
C GLU A 165 7.92 5.73 -2.77
N ARG A 166 8.65 6.29 -3.74
CA ARG A 166 9.98 6.90 -3.50
C ARG A 166 9.81 8.23 -2.76
N PRO A 167 10.73 8.62 -1.86
CA PRO A 167 10.66 9.90 -1.15
C PRO A 167 10.45 11.10 -2.09
N PHE A 168 11.14 11.13 -3.22
CA PHE A 168 11.00 12.16 -4.23
C PHE A 168 9.54 12.36 -4.69
N PHE A 169 8.84 11.28 -5.04
CA PHE A 169 7.44 11.36 -5.47
C PHE A 169 6.48 11.65 -4.31
N VAL A 170 6.77 11.12 -3.11
CA VAL A 170 5.96 11.41 -1.91
C VAL A 170 5.99 12.90 -1.59
N ASN A 171 7.14 13.55 -1.66
CA ASN A 171 7.26 14.99 -1.44
C ASN A 171 6.47 15.78 -2.47
N GLN A 172 6.61 15.45 -3.76
CA GLN A 172 5.86 16.08 -4.84
C GLN A 172 4.34 15.91 -4.68
N PHE A 173 3.88 14.73 -4.30
CA PHE A 173 2.45 14.48 -4.10
C PHE A 173 1.90 15.16 -2.85
N ASN A 174 2.69 15.28 -1.78
CA ASN A 174 2.29 16.04 -0.58
C ASN A 174 2.11 17.54 -0.85
N GLU A 175 2.87 18.11 -1.80
CA GLU A 175 2.69 19.52 -2.23
C GLU A 175 1.38 19.72 -3.01
N GLN A 176 0.99 18.72 -3.80
CA GLN A 176 -0.21 18.78 -4.65
C GLN A 176 -1.49 18.35 -3.90
N GLU A 177 -1.37 17.42 -2.95
CA GLU A 177 -2.47 16.86 -2.16
C GLU A 177 -2.09 16.85 -0.67
N PRO A 178 -2.56 17.84 0.11
CA PRO A 178 -2.20 18.00 1.52
C PRO A 178 -2.48 16.77 2.39
N HIS A 179 -3.39 15.89 1.96
CA HIS A 179 -3.81 14.69 2.69
C HIS A 179 -3.11 13.41 2.23
N TYR A 180 -2.16 13.51 1.31
CA TYR A 180 -1.45 12.36 0.76
C TYR A 180 -0.69 11.56 1.85
N TYR A 181 -0.22 12.23 2.91
CA TYR A 181 0.47 11.62 4.04
C TYR A 181 -0.39 10.59 4.80
N LEU A 182 -1.74 10.69 4.75
CA LEU A 182 -2.64 9.78 5.47
C LEU A 182 -2.48 8.32 5.05
N ARG A 183 -2.04 8.06 3.82
CA ARG A 183 -1.74 6.70 3.35
C ARG A 183 -0.62 6.03 4.14
N HIS A 184 0.23 6.81 4.81
CA HIS A 184 1.33 6.32 5.64
C HIS A 184 0.93 6.05 7.10
N ASN A 185 -0.36 6.08 7.43
CA ASN A 185 -0.86 5.65 8.74
C ASN A 185 -0.86 4.11 8.90
N VAL A 186 -0.63 3.39 7.82
CA VAL A 186 -0.47 1.94 7.78
C VAL A 186 0.84 1.54 7.11
N ARG A 187 1.28 0.27 7.32
CA ARG A 187 2.46 -0.24 6.61
C ARG A 187 2.19 -0.33 5.12
N ALA A 188 3.23 -0.03 4.34
CA ALA A 188 3.22 -0.27 2.90
C ALA A 188 3.01 -1.76 2.60
N GLY A 189 2.27 -2.08 1.53
CA GLY A 189 1.93 -3.44 1.14
C GLY A 189 2.68 -3.95 -0.10
N ILE A 190 2.82 -5.28 -0.21
CA ILE A 190 3.20 -5.95 -1.46
C ILE A 190 2.06 -5.77 -2.47
N THR A 191 0.82 -5.98 -2.02
CA THR A 191 -0.40 -5.71 -2.76
C THR A 191 -1.31 -4.75 -2.00
N GLY A 192 -2.34 -4.20 -2.65
CA GLY A 192 -3.28 -3.28 -2.01
C GLY A 192 -4.46 -2.95 -2.91
N TYR A 193 -5.47 -2.29 -2.37
CA TYR A 193 -6.69 -1.93 -3.06
C TYR A 193 -6.43 -1.15 -4.36
N ALA A 194 -5.52 -0.18 -4.33
CA ALA A 194 -5.14 0.59 -5.52
C ALA A 194 -4.50 -0.28 -6.61
N GLN A 195 -3.84 -1.39 -6.26
CA GLN A 195 -3.21 -2.31 -7.20
C GLN A 195 -4.21 -3.32 -7.78
N VAL A 196 -5.25 -3.68 -7.04
CA VAL A 196 -6.28 -4.65 -7.45
C VAL A 196 -7.41 -3.97 -8.22
N TYR A 197 -7.92 -2.85 -7.74
CA TYR A 197 -9.09 -2.17 -8.29
C TYR A 197 -8.73 -0.94 -9.14
N GLY A 198 -7.52 -0.39 -8.97
CA GLY A 198 -7.01 0.73 -9.78
C GLY A 198 -6.61 0.26 -11.17
N LYS A 199 -6.99 1.02 -12.21
CA LYS A 199 -6.46 0.80 -13.57
C LYS A 199 -4.98 1.23 -13.62
N TYR A 200 -4.20 0.66 -14.53
CA TYR A 200 -2.77 0.96 -14.71
C TYR A 200 -2.47 2.46 -14.91
N ALA A 201 -3.39 3.20 -15.50
CA ALA A 201 -3.31 4.63 -15.78
C ALA A 201 -3.97 5.52 -14.71
N SER A 202 -4.33 4.98 -13.53
CA SER A 202 -4.92 5.83 -12.48
C SER A 202 -3.89 6.82 -11.96
N ASP A 203 -4.30 8.09 -11.89
CA ASP A 203 -3.52 9.16 -11.30
C ASP A 203 -3.29 8.93 -9.79
N TYR A 204 -2.45 9.75 -9.18
CA TYR A 204 -2.13 9.63 -7.74
C TYR A 204 -3.35 9.91 -6.85
N HIS A 205 -4.32 10.75 -7.28
CA HIS A 205 -5.57 10.98 -6.56
C HIS A 205 -6.44 9.71 -6.49
N SER A 206 -6.59 9.02 -7.62
CA SER A 206 -7.36 7.77 -7.66
C SER A 206 -6.71 6.70 -6.81
N LYS A 207 -5.38 6.60 -6.82
CA LYS A 207 -4.63 5.68 -5.96
C LYS A 207 -4.81 6.01 -4.48
N LEU A 208 -4.74 7.31 -4.13
CA LEU A 208 -4.96 7.77 -2.76
C LEU A 208 -6.35 7.39 -2.25
N LYS A 209 -7.41 7.55 -3.06
CA LYS A 209 -8.78 7.16 -2.68
C LYS A 209 -8.87 5.68 -2.32
N PHE A 210 -8.25 4.79 -3.12
CA PHE A 210 -8.21 3.35 -2.82
C PHE A 210 -7.38 3.03 -1.58
N ASP A 211 -6.27 3.73 -1.37
CA ASP A 211 -5.43 3.57 -0.18
C ASP A 211 -6.19 4.00 1.08
N LEU A 212 -6.91 5.14 1.03
CA LEU A 212 -7.74 5.62 2.14
C LEU A 212 -8.95 4.70 2.39
N LEU A 213 -9.57 4.17 1.35
CA LEU A 213 -10.64 3.19 1.48
C LEU A 213 -10.14 1.93 2.20
N TYR A 214 -8.97 1.41 1.85
CA TYR A 214 -8.36 0.29 2.56
C TYR A 214 -8.12 0.61 4.04
N ILE A 215 -7.60 1.80 4.34
CA ILE A 215 -7.36 2.24 5.72
C ILE A 215 -8.67 2.31 6.49
N CYS A 216 -9.71 2.90 5.90
CA CYS A 216 -11.05 2.96 6.51
C CYS A 216 -11.60 1.55 6.79
N LEU A 217 -11.53 0.61 5.83
CA LEU A 217 -12.00 -0.75 6.00
C LEU A 217 -11.23 -1.50 7.10
N LEU A 218 -9.90 -1.35 7.14
CA LEU A 218 -9.06 -1.95 8.17
C LEU A 218 -9.40 -1.39 9.56
N TYR A 219 -9.75 -0.10 9.62
CA TYR A 219 -10.15 0.58 10.85
C TYR A 219 -11.55 0.16 11.33
N THR A 220 -12.46 -0.13 10.37
CA THR A 220 -13.85 -0.47 10.64
C THR A 220 -14.09 -1.96 10.86
N SER A 221 -13.07 -2.81 10.68
CA SER A 221 -13.20 -4.23 10.99
C SER A 221 -13.59 -4.42 12.46
N PRO A 222 -14.67 -5.20 12.75
CA PRO A 222 -15.08 -5.45 14.11
C PRO A 222 -13.92 -6.07 14.89
N SER A 223 -13.67 -5.55 16.09
CA SER A 223 -12.74 -6.17 17.02
C SER A 223 -13.38 -7.44 17.58
N PRO A 224 -12.61 -8.48 17.94
CA PRO A 224 -13.14 -9.61 18.68
C PRO A 224 -13.87 -9.24 19.98
N ARG A 225 -13.73 -8.00 20.46
CA ARG A 225 -14.48 -7.45 21.61
C ARG A 225 -15.80 -6.79 21.22
N ASP A 226 -16.06 -6.59 19.92
CA ASP A 226 -17.29 -5.98 19.41
C ASP A 226 -18.30 -7.08 18.98
N ALA A 227 -17.97 -8.38 19.20
CA ALA A 227 -18.76 -9.56 18.89
C ALA A 227 -19.47 -10.11 20.15
#